data_8da9635e745110263ed52a9b56b11860
#
_entry.id   8da9635e745110263ed52a9b56b11860
#
_cell.length_a   1.000
_cell.length_b   1.000
_cell.length_c   1.000
_cell.angle_alpha   90.00
_cell.angle_beta   90.00
_cell.angle_gamma   90.00
#
_symmetry.space_group_name_H-M   'P 1'
#
loop_
_entity.id
_entity.type
_entity.pdbx_description
1 polymer ?
#
loop_
_entity_poly.entity_id
_entity_poly.type
_entity_poly.pdbx_seq_one_letter_code
_entity_poly.pdbx_strand_id
1 'polypeptide(L)'
;MRKLEIIGLMSGTSLDGVDLAHVEFELSDNQAHTFRLLHSETYQFYPEILEKLIDATNYSVPAMCMLDKELGHFFADCVNNFTQKNRIEKKSIAAIASHGQTILHQPGNGFTLQIGCGSTIAYATGISVVNDFRTRDIIAGGQGAPLVPVGDFGLFGGLAESFLNIGGFSNVSFKKNNAILAFDICPGNLPLNKLALSKGLKFDKNGEIAASGEINFFLLDLLNSLEYYALSGPKSLGTEWMEENFYPLLKFDKEIENNLRTVVEHIAIQISQKLNENNLKSVFITGGGGKNNFLIERIAHYFNGEVVLPEAELIDFKEAIVFAYLGALYIEKIPNALASVTGAEKNTICGILHIAG
;
A
#
# COMPACT_ATOMS: atom_id res chain seq x y z
N MET A 1 19.10 -9.24 -20.59
CA MET A 1 18.65 -8.28 -19.57
C MET A 1 18.16 -7.03 -20.27
N ARG A 2 16.96 -6.60 -19.97
CA ARG A 2 16.40 -5.34 -20.49
C ARG A 2 16.38 -4.34 -19.36
N LYS A 3 16.93 -3.14 -19.62
CA LYS A 3 16.90 -2.02 -18.68
C LYS A 3 15.76 -1.10 -19.06
N LEU A 4 14.94 -0.74 -18.08
CA LEU A 4 13.82 0.18 -18.24
C LEU A 4 13.83 1.19 -17.10
N GLU A 5 13.72 2.48 -17.43
CA GLU A 5 13.45 3.53 -16.46
C GLU A 5 11.97 3.86 -16.47
N ILE A 6 11.34 3.77 -15.32
CA ILE A 6 9.90 4.03 -15.13
C ILE A 6 9.72 5.04 -14.00
N ILE A 7 8.77 5.94 -14.16
CA ILE A 7 8.28 6.78 -13.05
C ILE A 7 6.99 6.15 -12.53
N GLY A 8 7.02 5.64 -11.30
CA GLY A 8 5.81 5.22 -10.59
C GLY A 8 5.12 6.43 -9.97
N LEU A 9 3.81 6.51 -10.14
CA LEU A 9 2.95 7.54 -9.57
C LEU A 9 1.88 6.86 -8.72
N MET A 10 1.93 7.08 -7.41
CA MET A 10 0.99 6.51 -6.45
C MET A 10 0.22 7.60 -5.72
N SER A 11 -1.10 7.47 -5.71
CA SER A 11 -2.01 8.26 -4.91
C SER A 11 -2.93 7.33 -4.13
N GLY A 12 -2.82 7.37 -2.82
CA GLY A 12 -3.56 6.50 -1.90
C GLY A 12 -4.88 7.10 -1.42
N THR A 13 -5.72 6.26 -0.83
CA THR A 13 -7.01 6.70 -0.24
C THR A 13 -6.85 7.53 1.02
N SER A 14 -5.65 7.59 1.62
CA SER A 14 -5.30 8.48 2.73
C SER A 14 -5.29 9.96 2.35
N LEU A 15 -5.20 10.29 1.04
CA LEU A 15 -5.18 11.65 0.50
C LEU A 15 -4.05 12.53 1.08
N ASP A 16 -2.96 11.93 1.49
CA ASP A 16 -1.80 12.60 2.09
C ASP A 16 -0.77 13.12 1.08
N GLY A 17 -1.00 12.84 -0.23
CA GLY A 17 -0.18 13.33 -1.32
C GLY A 17 -0.08 12.35 -2.47
N VAL A 18 0.82 12.66 -3.38
CA VAL A 18 1.17 11.86 -4.55
C VAL A 18 2.65 11.52 -4.48
N ASP A 19 2.96 10.23 -4.40
CA ASP A 19 4.32 9.74 -4.37
C ASP A 19 4.81 9.44 -5.78
N LEU A 20 5.97 9.99 -6.13
CA LEU A 20 6.69 9.70 -7.35
C LEU A 20 7.98 8.94 -7.03
N ALA A 21 8.24 7.88 -7.77
CA ALA A 21 9.48 7.12 -7.71
C ALA A 21 10.05 6.91 -9.12
N HIS A 22 11.24 7.42 -9.38
CA HIS A 22 11.99 7.13 -10.60
C HIS A 22 12.87 5.92 -10.36
N VAL A 23 12.60 4.85 -11.08
CA VAL A 23 13.18 3.53 -10.85
C VAL A 23 13.76 2.96 -12.12
N GLU A 24 15.00 2.49 -12.07
CA GLU A 24 15.63 1.66 -13.09
C GLU A 24 15.39 0.19 -12.74
N PHE A 25 14.84 -0.58 -13.68
CA PHE A 25 14.65 -2.02 -13.56
C PHE A 25 15.56 -2.77 -14.51
N GLU A 26 16.11 -3.90 -14.04
CA GLU A 26 16.74 -4.91 -14.89
C GLU A 26 15.85 -6.15 -14.86
N LEU A 27 15.14 -6.39 -15.97
CA LEU A 27 14.25 -7.54 -16.12
C LEU A 27 14.98 -8.68 -16.84
N SER A 28 14.82 -9.90 -16.32
CA SER A 28 15.46 -11.11 -16.84
C SER A 28 14.47 -12.26 -16.86
N ASP A 29 14.48 -13.05 -17.95
CA ASP A 29 13.61 -14.22 -18.10
C ASP A 29 13.97 -15.36 -17.13
N ASN A 30 15.23 -15.43 -16.65
CA ASN A 30 15.77 -16.57 -15.90
C ASN A 30 16.38 -16.20 -14.53
N GLN A 31 16.31 -14.96 -14.12
CA GLN A 31 16.85 -14.47 -12.84
C GLN A 31 15.86 -13.58 -12.11
N ALA A 32 16.08 -13.36 -10.82
CA ALA A 32 15.32 -12.37 -10.07
C ALA A 32 15.45 -11.00 -10.75
N HIS A 33 14.34 -10.28 -10.83
CA HIS A 33 14.36 -8.89 -11.28
C HIS A 33 15.06 -8.03 -10.23
N THR A 34 15.84 -7.05 -10.70
CA THR A 34 16.49 -6.09 -9.81
C THR A 34 16.03 -4.68 -10.12
N PHE A 35 16.16 -3.81 -9.14
CA PHE A 35 15.80 -2.40 -9.31
C PHE A 35 16.77 -1.49 -8.58
N ARG A 36 16.81 -0.25 -9.01
CA ARG A 36 17.51 0.85 -8.35
C ARG A 36 16.57 2.05 -8.29
N LEU A 37 16.23 2.51 -7.09
CA LEU A 37 15.56 3.77 -6.88
C LEU A 37 16.55 4.90 -7.18
N LEU A 38 16.23 5.74 -8.15
CA LEU A 38 17.08 6.85 -8.58
C LEU A 38 16.69 8.14 -7.89
N HIS A 39 15.40 8.42 -7.85
CA HIS A 39 14.82 9.61 -7.20
C HIS A 39 13.43 9.28 -6.65
N SER A 40 13.04 9.95 -5.58
CA SER A 40 11.71 9.86 -5.01
C SER A 40 11.27 11.21 -4.44
N GLU A 41 9.98 11.51 -4.48
CA GLU A 41 9.41 12.73 -3.91
C GLU A 41 7.90 12.60 -3.72
N THR A 42 7.37 13.21 -2.65
CA THR A 42 5.93 13.33 -2.39
C THR A 42 5.46 14.76 -2.69
N TYR A 43 4.40 14.89 -3.46
CA TYR A 43 3.73 16.14 -3.79
C TYR A 43 2.40 16.24 -3.05
N GLN A 44 2.17 17.32 -2.32
CA GLN A 44 0.92 17.55 -1.63
C GLN A 44 -0.17 18.00 -2.61
N PHE A 45 -1.40 17.54 -2.38
CA PHE A 45 -2.55 18.06 -3.12
C PHE A 45 -2.77 19.54 -2.84
N TYR A 46 -3.17 20.28 -3.86
CA TYR A 46 -3.71 21.62 -3.64
C TYR A 46 -5.03 21.50 -2.84
N PRO A 47 -5.31 22.46 -1.93
CA PRO A 47 -6.52 22.39 -1.10
C PRO A 47 -7.80 22.18 -1.91
N GLU A 48 -7.92 22.83 -3.08
CA GLU A 48 -9.08 22.77 -3.95
C GLU A 48 -9.28 21.39 -4.58
N ILE A 49 -8.18 20.68 -4.89
CA ILE A 49 -8.23 19.30 -5.41
C ILE A 49 -8.57 18.34 -4.26
N LEU A 50 -7.97 18.55 -3.09
CA LEU A 50 -8.20 17.70 -1.91
C LEU A 50 -9.67 17.73 -1.49
N GLU A 51 -10.30 18.90 -1.41
CA GLU A 51 -11.73 19.06 -1.11
C GLU A 51 -12.60 18.29 -2.11
N LYS A 52 -12.30 18.39 -3.42
CA LYS A 52 -13.02 17.67 -4.47
C LYS A 52 -12.86 16.14 -4.34
N LEU A 53 -11.67 15.66 -3.98
CA LEU A 53 -11.41 14.22 -3.81
C LEU A 53 -12.17 13.65 -2.61
N ILE A 54 -12.26 14.40 -1.51
CA ILE A 54 -13.03 14.00 -0.31
C ILE A 54 -14.52 13.81 -0.64
N ASP A 55 -15.09 14.67 -1.48
CA ASP A 55 -16.51 14.63 -1.85
C ASP A 55 -16.79 13.85 -3.16
N ALA A 56 -15.77 13.30 -3.79
CA ALA A 56 -15.86 12.75 -5.14
C ALA A 56 -16.91 11.64 -5.31
N THR A 57 -17.19 10.84 -4.28
CA THR A 57 -18.21 9.77 -4.33
C THR A 57 -19.63 10.29 -4.53
N ASN A 58 -19.88 11.58 -4.24
CA ASN A 58 -21.16 12.25 -4.39
C ASN A 58 -21.30 12.97 -5.74
N TYR A 59 -20.28 12.92 -6.60
CA TYR A 59 -20.26 13.67 -7.86
C TYR A 59 -21.19 13.08 -8.92
N SER A 60 -21.80 13.97 -9.70
CA SER A 60 -22.45 13.57 -10.95
C SER A 60 -21.42 13.08 -11.97
N VAL A 61 -21.86 12.27 -12.94
CA VAL A 61 -20.97 11.75 -13.99
C VAL A 61 -20.19 12.87 -14.71
N PRO A 62 -20.79 14.00 -15.13
CA PRO A 62 -20.02 15.09 -15.73
C PRO A 62 -18.98 15.69 -14.79
N ALA A 63 -19.32 15.89 -13.50
CA ALA A 63 -18.37 16.42 -12.51
C ALA A 63 -17.20 15.45 -12.28
N MET A 64 -17.46 14.14 -12.23
CA MET A 64 -16.41 13.13 -12.12
C MET A 64 -15.49 13.12 -13.36
N CYS A 65 -16.04 13.25 -14.57
CA CYS A 65 -15.25 13.36 -15.79
C CYS A 65 -14.35 14.62 -15.79
N MET A 66 -14.84 15.74 -15.24
CA MET A 66 -14.03 16.96 -15.09
C MET A 66 -12.92 16.76 -14.07
N LEU A 67 -13.21 16.19 -12.90
CA LEU A 67 -12.23 15.90 -11.86
C LEU A 67 -11.14 14.94 -12.34
N ASP A 68 -11.49 13.91 -13.14
CA ASP A 68 -10.53 13.00 -13.77
C ASP A 68 -9.49 13.74 -14.64
N LYS A 69 -9.93 14.74 -15.41
CA LYS A 69 -9.01 15.55 -16.23
C LYS A 69 -8.18 16.51 -15.38
N GLU A 70 -8.81 17.18 -14.42
CA GLU A 70 -8.14 18.10 -13.51
C GLU A 70 -7.05 17.37 -12.71
N LEU A 71 -7.34 16.20 -12.17
CA LEU A 71 -6.37 15.37 -11.46
C LEU A 71 -5.27 14.88 -12.41
N GLY A 72 -5.60 14.55 -13.67
CA GLY A 72 -4.61 14.20 -14.68
C GLY A 72 -3.64 15.36 -14.96
N HIS A 73 -4.09 16.62 -15.00
CA HIS A 73 -3.22 17.78 -15.11
C HIS A 73 -2.33 17.97 -13.86
N PHE A 74 -2.90 17.84 -12.67
CA PHE A 74 -2.13 17.90 -11.42
C PHE A 74 -1.02 16.84 -11.38
N PHE A 75 -1.32 15.60 -11.75
CA PHE A 75 -0.31 14.53 -11.83
C PHE A 75 0.77 14.84 -12.87
N ALA A 76 0.39 15.41 -14.01
CA ALA A 76 1.34 15.82 -15.02
C ALA A 76 2.27 16.95 -14.53
N ASP A 77 1.74 17.91 -13.77
CA ASP A 77 2.52 18.99 -13.16
C ASP A 77 3.50 18.42 -12.13
N CYS A 78 3.07 17.45 -11.29
CA CYS A 78 3.95 16.76 -10.36
C CYS A 78 5.12 16.08 -11.11
N VAL A 79 4.83 15.32 -12.19
CA VAL A 79 5.86 14.64 -12.99
C VAL A 79 6.80 15.65 -13.67
N ASN A 80 6.27 16.74 -14.24
CA ASN A 80 7.08 17.77 -14.90
C ASN A 80 8.02 18.45 -13.90
N ASN A 81 7.53 18.82 -12.71
CA ASN A 81 8.33 19.38 -11.64
C ASN A 81 9.40 18.41 -11.15
N PHE A 82 9.02 17.14 -10.95
CA PHE A 82 9.91 16.07 -10.52
C PHE A 82 11.05 15.83 -11.52
N THR A 83 10.74 15.74 -12.82
CA THR A 83 11.74 15.51 -13.87
C THR A 83 12.66 16.72 -14.02
N GLN A 84 12.13 17.95 -13.95
CA GLN A 84 12.91 19.17 -14.01
C GLN A 84 13.86 19.31 -12.81
N LYS A 85 13.36 19.14 -11.59
CA LYS A 85 14.13 19.26 -10.35
C LYS A 85 15.30 18.28 -10.30
N ASN A 86 15.06 17.04 -10.71
CA ASN A 86 16.04 15.96 -10.67
C ASN A 86 16.86 15.85 -11.97
N ARG A 87 16.65 16.74 -12.95
CA ARG A 87 17.33 16.74 -14.25
C ARG A 87 17.20 15.41 -15.02
N ILE A 88 16.01 14.80 -14.94
CA ILE A 88 15.72 13.53 -15.60
C ILE A 88 15.44 13.80 -17.08
N GLU A 89 16.13 13.10 -17.96
CA GLU A 89 15.87 13.16 -19.40
C GLU A 89 14.57 12.39 -19.71
N LYS A 90 13.50 13.09 -20.08
CA LYS A 90 12.20 12.45 -20.38
C LYS A 90 12.28 11.33 -21.43
N LYS A 91 13.28 11.40 -22.33
CA LYS A 91 13.49 10.39 -23.38
C LYS A 91 14.03 9.07 -22.83
N SER A 92 14.67 9.04 -21.66
CA SER A 92 15.13 7.82 -21.03
C SER A 92 13.97 7.06 -20.36
N ILE A 93 12.87 7.76 -20.05
CA ILE A 93 11.72 7.17 -19.36
C ILE A 93 10.86 6.39 -20.36
N ALA A 94 10.76 5.08 -20.14
CA ALA A 94 9.94 4.21 -20.99
C ALA A 94 8.44 4.47 -20.79
N ALA A 95 8.00 4.74 -19.54
CA ALA A 95 6.65 5.16 -19.23
C ALA A 95 6.53 5.74 -17.82
N ILE A 96 5.41 6.47 -17.59
CA ILE A 96 4.86 6.72 -16.27
C ILE A 96 3.88 5.59 -15.96
N ALA A 97 4.00 4.95 -14.81
CA ALA A 97 3.05 3.95 -14.31
C ALA A 97 2.19 4.57 -13.22
N SER A 98 0.96 4.97 -13.57
CA SER A 98 0.06 5.70 -12.70
C SER A 98 -0.99 4.78 -12.07
N HIS A 99 -1.00 4.69 -10.74
CA HIS A 99 -2.10 4.06 -10.01
C HIS A 99 -3.41 4.83 -10.20
N GLY A 100 -3.33 6.17 -10.33
CA GLY A 100 -4.48 7.04 -10.22
C GLY A 100 -4.96 7.20 -8.77
N GLN A 101 -6.09 7.89 -8.55
CA GLN A 101 -6.77 8.01 -7.28
C GLN A 101 -8.02 7.15 -7.26
N THR A 102 -8.11 6.20 -6.35
CA THR A 102 -9.29 5.33 -6.22
C THR A 102 -10.46 6.11 -5.64
N ILE A 103 -11.55 6.15 -6.38
CA ILE A 103 -12.83 6.73 -5.95
C ILE A 103 -13.82 5.62 -5.57
N LEU A 104 -13.93 4.60 -6.42
CA LEU A 104 -14.81 3.46 -6.17
C LEU A 104 -14.04 2.15 -6.39
N HIS A 105 -14.28 1.18 -5.52
CA HIS A 105 -13.75 -0.16 -5.67
C HIS A 105 -14.83 -1.16 -5.29
N GLN A 106 -15.53 -1.70 -6.31
CA GLN A 106 -16.67 -2.57 -6.14
C GLN A 106 -16.54 -3.81 -7.04
N PRO A 107 -15.55 -4.68 -6.78
CA PRO A 107 -15.31 -5.86 -7.62
C PRO A 107 -16.51 -6.82 -7.63
N GLY A 108 -17.28 -6.90 -6.54
CA GLY A 108 -18.54 -7.68 -6.50
C GLY A 108 -19.61 -7.18 -7.49
N ASN A 109 -19.54 -5.90 -7.89
CA ASN A 109 -20.37 -5.30 -8.93
C ASN A 109 -19.65 -5.25 -10.30
N GLY A 110 -18.47 -5.85 -10.41
CA GLY A 110 -17.70 -5.98 -11.65
C GLY A 110 -16.93 -4.73 -12.07
N PHE A 111 -16.69 -3.76 -11.17
CA PHE A 111 -15.98 -2.54 -11.54
C PHE A 111 -15.12 -1.94 -10.43
N THR A 112 -14.21 -1.09 -10.85
CA THR A 112 -13.42 -0.18 -10.02
C THR A 112 -13.24 1.14 -10.78
N LEU A 113 -13.01 2.24 -10.09
CA LEU A 113 -12.75 3.54 -10.68
C LEU A 113 -11.55 4.20 -10.01
N GLN A 114 -10.46 4.28 -10.76
CA GLN A 114 -9.32 5.12 -10.46
C GLN A 114 -9.34 6.29 -11.45
N ILE A 115 -9.28 7.52 -10.95
CA ILE A 115 -9.23 8.75 -11.75
C ILE A 115 -7.81 9.33 -11.79
N GLY A 116 -7.59 10.27 -12.70
CA GLY A 116 -6.28 10.82 -13.04
C GLY A 116 -5.91 10.40 -14.46
N CYS A 117 -6.59 11.02 -15.44
CA CYS A 117 -6.60 10.66 -16.86
C CYS A 117 -5.22 10.43 -17.46
N GLY A 118 -4.91 9.19 -17.82
CA GLY A 118 -3.63 8.81 -18.41
C GLY A 118 -3.32 9.54 -19.73
N SER A 119 -4.33 9.81 -20.57
CA SER A 119 -4.14 10.61 -21.81
C SER A 119 -3.74 12.05 -21.51
N THR A 120 -4.31 12.67 -20.45
CA THR A 120 -3.95 14.01 -20.02
C THR A 120 -2.51 14.05 -19.54
N ILE A 121 -2.12 13.06 -18.71
CA ILE A 121 -0.74 12.95 -18.21
C ILE A 121 0.22 12.76 -19.39
N ALA A 122 -0.05 11.82 -20.31
CA ALA A 122 0.81 11.54 -21.45
C ALA A 122 1.01 12.77 -22.35
N TYR A 123 -0.08 13.48 -22.67
CA TYR A 123 -0.03 14.69 -23.50
C TYR A 123 0.77 15.82 -22.82
N ALA A 124 0.49 16.09 -21.54
CA ALA A 124 1.11 17.21 -20.82
C ALA A 124 2.57 16.97 -20.42
N THR A 125 2.98 15.71 -20.25
CA THR A 125 4.37 15.35 -19.91
C THR A 125 5.25 15.05 -21.12
N GLY A 126 4.65 14.60 -22.23
CA GLY A 126 5.37 14.04 -23.38
C GLY A 126 5.99 12.66 -23.09
N ILE A 127 5.52 11.95 -22.07
CA ILE A 127 5.95 10.59 -21.69
C ILE A 127 4.74 9.67 -21.77
N SER A 128 4.88 8.48 -22.36
CA SER A 128 3.80 7.49 -22.39
C SER A 128 3.39 7.07 -20.98
N VAL A 129 2.10 6.75 -20.79
CA VAL A 129 1.54 6.40 -19.47
C VAL A 129 0.88 5.04 -19.51
N VAL A 130 1.14 4.21 -18.53
CA VAL A 130 0.38 3.00 -18.23
C VAL A 130 -0.43 3.25 -16.98
N ASN A 131 -1.76 3.08 -17.05
CA ASN A 131 -2.67 3.17 -15.91
C ASN A 131 -3.70 2.05 -15.93
N ASP A 132 -4.69 2.08 -15.04
CA ASP A 132 -5.75 1.06 -14.91
C ASP A 132 -5.21 -0.36 -14.70
N PHE A 133 -4.47 -0.55 -13.63
CA PHE A 133 -3.90 -1.86 -13.27
C PHE A 133 -4.91 -2.83 -12.64
N ARG A 134 -6.20 -2.47 -12.50
CA ARG A 134 -7.18 -3.25 -11.73
C ARG A 134 -8.32 -3.83 -12.54
N THR A 135 -8.84 -3.09 -13.52
CA THR A 135 -10.06 -3.43 -14.26
C THR A 135 -9.96 -4.79 -14.95
N ARG A 136 -8.83 -5.11 -15.58
CA ARG A 136 -8.67 -6.36 -16.31
C ARG A 136 -8.67 -7.59 -15.40
N ASP A 137 -8.14 -7.47 -14.19
CA ASP A 137 -8.17 -8.52 -13.18
C ASP A 137 -9.60 -8.76 -12.68
N ILE A 138 -10.38 -7.69 -12.46
CA ILE A 138 -11.80 -7.80 -12.09
C ILE A 138 -12.61 -8.49 -13.20
N ILE A 139 -12.38 -8.14 -14.48
CA ILE A 139 -13.01 -8.80 -15.61
C ILE A 139 -12.67 -10.30 -15.67
N ALA A 140 -11.46 -10.67 -15.22
CA ALA A 140 -11.04 -12.06 -15.11
C ALA A 140 -11.55 -12.76 -13.83
N GLY A 141 -12.53 -12.18 -13.13
CA GLY A 141 -13.14 -12.73 -11.91
C GLY A 141 -12.37 -12.44 -10.62
N GLY A 142 -11.28 -11.68 -10.69
CA GLY A 142 -10.49 -11.28 -9.53
C GLY A 142 -11.05 -10.06 -8.79
N GLN A 143 -10.42 -9.76 -7.66
CA GLN A 143 -10.78 -8.59 -6.84
C GLN A 143 -10.09 -7.29 -7.29
N GLY A 144 -9.15 -7.33 -8.26
CA GLY A 144 -8.37 -6.15 -8.65
C GLY A 144 -7.42 -5.62 -7.56
N ALA A 145 -7.30 -6.35 -6.46
CA ALA A 145 -6.47 -6.05 -5.29
C ALA A 145 -6.21 -7.34 -4.49
N PRO A 146 -5.13 -7.41 -3.66
CA PRO A 146 -4.00 -6.49 -3.66
C PRO A 146 -3.04 -6.72 -4.83
N LEU A 147 -2.39 -5.66 -5.33
CA LEU A 147 -1.40 -5.71 -6.41
C LEU A 147 0.05 -5.68 -5.90
N VAL A 148 0.26 -5.14 -4.69
CA VAL A 148 1.58 -5.01 -4.06
C VAL A 148 2.35 -6.34 -3.97
N PRO A 149 1.74 -7.50 -3.71
CA PRO A 149 2.44 -8.77 -3.66
C PRO A 149 3.24 -9.13 -4.93
N VAL A 150 2.87 -8.61 -6.11
CA VAL A 150 3.68 -8.77 -7.34
C VAL A 150 5.07 -8.17 -7.16
N GLY A 151 5.13 -6.95 -6.60
CA GLY A 151 6.39 -6.27 -6.29
C GLY A 151 7.12 -6.91 -5.11
N ASP A 152 6.39 -7.31 -4.06
CA ASP A 152 6.97 -7.97 -2.88
C ASP A 152 7.82 -9.16 -3.30
N PHE A 153 7.26 -10.06 -4.11
CA PHE A 153 7.98 -11.27 -4.53
C PHE A 153 8.86 -11.07 -5.76
N GLY A 154 8.54 -10.10 -6.61
CA GLY A 154 9.31 -9.82 -7.82
C GLY A 154 10.59 -9.04 -7.58
N LEU A 155 10.58 -8.10 -6.62
CA LEU A 155 11.68 -7.20 -6.32
C LEU A 155 12.37 -7.52 -4.98
N PHE A 156 11.60 -7.90 -3.96
CA PHE A 156 12.10 -8.07 -2.60
C PHE A 156 12.15 -9.54 -2.15
N GLY A 157 11.74 -10.49 -2.99
CA GLY A 157 11.63 -11.91 -2.64
C GLY A 157 12.93 -12.58 -2.19
N GLY A 158 14.09 -11.96 -2.43
CA GLY A 158 15.37 -12.40 -1.90
C GLY A 158 15.70 -11.87 -0.49
N LEU A 159 14.91 -10.94 0.06
CA LEU A 159 15.18 -10.29 1.34
C LEU A 159 14.46 -10.94 2.52
N ALA A 160 13.26 -11.51 2.28
CA ALA A 160 12.48 -12.15 3.32
C ALA A 160 11.49 -13.17 2.74
N GLU A 161 10.98 -14.08 3.60
CA GLU A 161 9.96 -15.06 3.23
C GLU A 161 8.54 -14.49 3.23
N SER A 162 8.33 -13.41 3.99
CA SER A 162 7.05 -12.72 4.11
C SER A 162 7.19 -11.21 4.09
N PHE A 163 6.11 -10.54 3.67
CA PHE A 163 6.03 -9.10 3.54
C PHE A 163 4.84 -8.60 4.34
N LEU A 164 5.10 -7.74 5.31
CA LEU A 164 4.11 -7.14 6.19
C LEU A 164 4.02 -5.64 5.88
N ASN A 165 2.82 -5.17 5.58
CA ASN A 165 2.54 -3.75 5.50
C ASN A 165 1.71 -3.32 6.72
N ILE A 166 2.23 -2.40 7.52
CA ILE A 166 1.54 -1.82 8.67
C ILE A 166 1.05 -0.42 8.28
N GLY A 167 -0.10 -0.40 7.61
CA GLY A 167 -0.87 0.81 7.29
C GLY A 167 -1.94 1.09 8.35
N GLY A 168 -3.12 1.53 7.93
CA GLY A 168 -4.30 1.60 8.80
C GLY A 168 -4.66 0.25 9.38
N PHE A 169 -4.61 -0.78 8.55
CA PHE A 169 -4.62 -2.20 8.89
C PHE A 169 -3.27 -2.82 8.60
N SER A 170 -2.97 -3.93 9.28
CA SER A 170 -1.74 -4.72 9.08
C SER A 170 -2.07 -5.91 8.19
N ASN A 171 -1.45 -5.99 7.02
CA ASN A 171 -1.63 -7.09 6.08
C ASN A 171 -0.31 -7.77 5.77
N VAL A 172 -0.37 -9.07 5.53
CA VAL A 172 0.80 -9.90 5.23
C VAL A 172 0.62 -10.61 3.91
N SER A 173 1.74 -10.80 3.18
CA SER A 173 1.84 -11.71 2.05
C SER A 173 3.02 -12.67 2.22
N PHE A 174 2.83 -13.95 1.88
CA PHE A 174 3.87 -14.98 1.91
C PHE A 174 3.56 -16.12 0.94
N LYS A 175 4.57 -16.92 0.58
CA LYS A 175 4.39 -18.10 -0.27
C LYS A 175 4.04 -19.32 0.57
N LYS A 176 2.99 -20.06 0.15
CA LYS A 176 2.61 -21.35 0.72
C LYS A 176 2.19 -22.29 -0.43
N ASN A 177 2.81 -23.46 -0.53
CA ASN A 177 2.53 -24.45 -1.58
C ASN A 177 2.57 -23.86 -3.00
N ASN A 178 3.57 -23.05 -3.32
CA ASN A 178 3.76 -22.33 -4.58
C ASN A 178 2.68 -21.26 -4.91
N ALA A 179 1.73 -21.01 -4.03
CA ALA A 179 0.78 -19.91 -4.14
C ALA A 179 1.19 -18.74 -3.21
N ILE A 180 0.92 -17.52 -3.63
CA ILE A 180 1.04 -16.35 -2.76
C ILE A 180 -0.30 -16.20 -2.03
N LEU A 181 -0.23 -16.16 -0.70
CA LEU A 181 -1.34 -15.81 0.16
C LEU A 181 -1.16 -14.37 0.63
N ALA A 182 -2.27 -13.61 0.66
CA ALA A 182 -2.29 -12.26 1.20
C ALA A 182 -3.62 -12.02 1.94
N PHE A 183 -3.55 -11.44 3.15
CA PHE A 183 -4.73 -11.11 3.96
C PHE A 183 -4.41 -10.12 5.07
N ASP A 184 -5.45 -9.49 5.62
CA ASP A 184 -5.33 -8.61 6.79
C ASP A 184 -5.22 -9.45 8.07
N ILE A 185 -4.24 -9.10 8.92
CA ILE A 185 -4.01 -9.76 10.20
C ILE A 185 -4.85 -9.09 11.29
N CYS A 186 -4.64 -7.78 11.47
CA CYS A 186 -5.22 -6.99 12.57
C CYS A 186 -5.25 -5.50 12.21
N PRO A 187 -5.89 -4.65 13.02
CA PRO A 187 -5.69 -3.20 12.94
C PRO A 187 -4.20 -2.84 13.01
N GLY A 188 -3.82 -1.77 12.34
CA GLY A 188 -2.47 -1.21 12.40
C GLY A 188 -2.47 0.17 13.07
N ASN A 189 -2.20 1.23 12.27
CA ASN A 189 -2.10 2.59 12.80
C ASN A 189 -3.45 3.25 13.13
N LEU A 190 -4.58 2.76 12.63
CA LEU A 190 -5.91 3.38 12.87
C LEU A 190 -6.22 3.57 14.35
N PRO A 191 -6.20 2.53 15.21
CA PRO A 191 -6.47 2.71 16.62
C PRO A 191 -5.39 3.53 17.34
N LEU A 192 -4.13 3.41 16.95
CA LEU A 192 -3.03 4.17 17.54
C LEU A 192 -3.19 5.67 17.25
N ASN A 193 -3.49 6.03 16.00
CA ASN A 193 -3.70 7.42 15.61
C ASN A 193 -4.97 8.00 16.26
N LYS A 194 -6.06 7.23 16.38
CA LYS A 194 -7.29 7.66 17.06
C LYS A 194 -7.02 7.98 18.54
N LEU A 195 -6.22 7.15 19.22
CA LEU A 195 -5.81 7.40 20.61
C LEU A 195 -4.87 8.62 20.72
N ALA A 196 -3.90 8.77 19.81
CA ALA A 196 -2.99 9.91 19.79
C ALA A 196 -3.73 11.24 19.56
N LEU A 197 -4.77 11.24 18.72
CA LEU A 197 -5.63 12.41 18.47
C LEU A 197 -6.30 12.94 19.74
N SER A 198 -6.65 12.07 20.70
CA SER A 198 -7.21 12.50 21.99
C SER A 198 -6.22 13.29 22.87
N LYS A 199 -4.93 13.21 22.54
CA LYS A 199 -3.85 14.03 23.12
C LYS A 199 -3.46 15.23 22.24
N GLY A 200 -4.21 15.49 21.15
CA GLY A 200 -3.90 16.55 20.19
C GLY A 200 -2.72 16.24 19.25
N LEU A 201 -2.31 14.96 19.14
CA LEU A 201 -1.24 14.52 18.30
C LEU A 201 -1.77 13.76 17.08
N LYS A 202 -1.15 13.95 15.92
CA LYS A 202 -1.53 13.24 14.70
C LYS A 202 -1.25 11.74 14.80
N PHE A 203 -0.16 11.36 15.47
CA PHE A 203 0.25 9.98 15.75
C PHE A 203 1.23 9.93 16.92
N ASP A 204 1.45 8.74 17.49
CA ASP A 204 2.46 8.48 18.52
C ASP A 204 3.83 8.25 17.85
N LYS A 205 4.69 9.29 17.87
CA LYS A 205 5.99 9.24 17.22
C LYS A 205 6.89 8.17 17.87
N ASN A 206 7.41 7.24 17.06
CA ASN A 206 8.23 6.10 17.50
C ASN A 206 7.58 5.18 18.54
N GLY A 207 6.28 5.39 18.89
CA GLY A 207 5.61 4.67 19.96
C GLY A 207 6.05 5.10 21.37
N GLU A 208 6.55 6.33 21.53
CA GLU A 208 7.09 6.83 22.80
C GLU A 208 6.03 6.93 23.90
N ILE A 209 4.78 7.32 23.53
CA ILE A 209 3.69 7.37 24.49
C ILE A 209 3.28 5.96 24.89
N ALA A 210 3.13 5.06 23.92
CA ALA A 210 2.83 3.66 24.20
C ALA A 210 3.89 3.01 25.10
N ALA A 211 5.19 3.31 24.86
CA ALA A 211 6.28 2.79 25.67
C ALA A 211 6.23 3.26 27.13
N SER A 212 5.64 4.42 27.41
CA SER A 212 5.48 4.96 28.77
C SER A 212 4.30 4.38 29.55
N GLY A 213 3.36 3.71 28.85
CA GLY A 213 2.18 3.13 29.47
C GLY A 213 2.41 1.71 30.01
N GLU A 214 1.41 1.22 30.75
CA GLU A 214 1.35 -0.15 31.27
C GLU A 214 0.35 -0.99 30.48
N ILE A 215 0.57 -2.30 30.41
CA ILE A 215 -0.36 -3.22 29.73
C ILE A 215 -1.57 -3.43 30.64
N ASN A 216 -2.76 -3.10 30.12
CA ASN A 216 -4.00 -3.54 30.73
C ASN A 216 -4.31 -4.96 30.22
N PHE A 217 -3.97 -5.98 31.03
CA PHE A 217 -4.15 -7.39 30.65
C PHE A 217 -5.61 -7.76 30.38
N PHE A 218 -6.56 -7.15 31.10
CA PHE A 218 -7.99 -7.40 30.83
C PHE A 218 -8.39 -6.89 29.45
N LEU A 219 -7.98 -5.69 29.08
CA LEU A 219 -8.23 -5.15 27.74
C LEU A 219 -7.50 -5.96 26.67
N LEU A 220 -6.25 -6.37 26.93
CA LEU A 220 -5.47 -7.19 26.00
C LEU A 220 -6.16 -8.52 25.70
N ASP A 221 -6.68 -9.20 26.72
CA ASP A 221 -7.42 -10.45 26.57
C ASP A 221 -8.71 -10.25 25.76
N LEU A 222 -9.46 -9.17 26.01
CA LEU A 222 -10.65 -8.83 25.22
C LEU A 222 -10.30 -8.61 23.74
N LEU A 223 -9.26 -7.81 23.45
CA LEU A 223 -8.81 -7.53 22.10
C LEU A 223 -8.36 -8.81 21.40
N ASN A 224 -7.58 -9.67 22.06
CA ASN A 224 -7.08 -10.92 21.48
C ASN A 224 -8.18 -11.96 21.28
N SER A 225 -9.30 -11.87 21.97
CA SER A 225 -10.43 -12.81 21.87
C SER A 225 -11.47 -12.46 20.80
N LEU A 226 -11.30 -11.37 20.06
CA LEU A 226 -12.21 -10.97 18.99
C LEU A 226 -12.33 -12.09 17.93
N GLU A 227 -13.55 -12.39 17.51
CA GLU A 227 -13.89 -13.50 16.60
C GLU A 227 -13.10 -13.46 15.27
N TYR A 228 -12.75 -12.25 14.81
CA TYR A 228 -11.96 -12.08 13.59
C TYR A 228 -10.66 -12.89 13.60
N TYR A 229 -10.00 -13.00 14.73
CA TYR A 229 -8.69 -13.68 14.83
C TYR A 229 -8.79 -15.20 14.74
N ALA A 230 -9.97 -15.77 15.05
CA ALA A 230 -10.25 -17.19 14.88
C ALA A 230 -10.55 -17.59 13.42
N LEU A 231 -10.85 -16.61 12.55
CA LEU A 231 -11.14 -16.90 11.13
C LEU A 231 -9.88 -17.39 10.41
N SER A 232 -10.02 -18.43 9.62
CA SER A 232 -9.00 -18.99 8.74
C SER A 232 -9.16 -18.49 7.30
N GLY A 233 -8.06 -18.51 6.52
CA GLY A 233 -8.06 -18.18 5.10
C GLY A 233 -7.89 -16.68 4.80
N PRO A 234 -8.00 -16.31 3.53
CA PRO A 234 -8.00 -14.90 3.12
C PRO A 234 -9.15 -14.16 3.76
N LYS A 235 -8.85 -13.06 4.43
CA LYS A 235 -9.81 -12.22 5.16
C LYS A 235 -9.38 -10.76 5.10
N SER A 236 -10.33 -9.84 5.20
CA SER A 236 -10.07 -8.41 5.21
C SER A 236 -10.77 -7.72 6.37
N LEU A 237 -10.27 -6.55 6.74
CA LEU A 237 -10.83 -5.66 7.77
C LEU A 237 -11.31 -4.36 7.12
N GLY A 238 -12.39 -3.82 7.66
CA GLY A 238 -12.93 -2.51 7.30
C GLY A 238 -13.07 -1.59 8.51
N THR A 239 -13.26 -0.31 8.24
CA THR A 239 -13.50 0.70 9.29
C THR A 239 -14.77 0.43 10.07
N GLU A 240 -15.79 -0.16 9.43
CA GLU A 240 -17.05 -0.55 10.06
C GLU A 240 -16.80 -1.58 11.18
N TRP A 241 -15.95 -2.57 10.92
CA TRP A 241 -15.59 -3.55 11.94
C TRP A 241 -14.86 -2.91 13.12
N MET A 242 -14.03 -1.89 12.87
CA MET A 242 -13.36 -1.14 13.93
C MET A 242 -14.36 -0.42 14.84
N GLU A 243 -15.37 0.25 14.26
CA GLU A 243 -16.38 0.99 15.01
C GLU A 243 -17.28 0.05 15.83
N GLU A 244 -17.60 -1.12 15.29
CA GLU A 244 -18.51 -2.07 15.95
C GLU A 244 -17.80 -2.95 17.00
N ASN A 245 -16.57 -3.38 16.74
CA ASN A 245 -15.94 -4.44 17.54
C ASN A 245 -14.70 -3.99 18.33
N PHE A 246 -13.89 -3.09 17.79
CA PHE A 246 -12.58 -2.75 18.37
C PHE A 246 -12.65 -1.50 19.29
N TYR A 247 -13.10 -0.39 18.75
CA TYR A 247 -13.11 0.88 19.50
C TYR A 247 -13.96 0.88 20.77
N PRO A 248 -15.11 0.17 20.85
CA PRO A 248 -15.87 0.08 22.09
C PRO A 248 -15.10 -0.52 23.27
N LEU A 249 -14.07 -1.35 22.99
CA LEU A 249 -13.26 -1.98 24.03
C LEU A 249 -12.24 -1.01 24.64
N LEU A 250 -11.81 0.02 23.92
CA LEU A 250 -10.79 0.97 24.41
C LEU A 250 -11.25 1.78 25.62
N LYS A 251 -12.55 1.81 25.92
CA LYS A 251 -13.11 2.45 27.13
C LYS A 251 -12.77 1.75 28.44
N PHE A 252 -12.27 0.52 28.41
CA PHE A 252 -11.92 -0.25 29.60
C PHE A 252 -10.64 0.21 30.29
N ASP A 253 -9.90 1.14 29.69
CA ASP A 253 -8.85 1.87 30.36
C ASP A 253 -9.05 3.38 30.14
N LYS A 254 -8.82 4.20 31.18
CA LYS A 254 -8.98 5.65 31.12
C LYS A 254 -7.70 6.37 30.73
N GLU A 255 -6.56 5.71 30.96
CA GLU A 255 -5.25 6.26 30.65
C GLU A 255 -4.92 5.95 29.19
N ILE A 256 -4.67 7.01 28.42
CA ILE A 256 -4.41 6.89 26.98
C ILE A 256 -3.08 6.15 26.71
N GLU A 257 -2.11 6.37 27.55
CA GLU A 257 -0.80 5.70 27.52
C GLU A 257 -0.96 4.19 27.62
N ASN A 258 -1.79 3.72 28.58
CA ASN A 258 -2.07 2.31 28.79
C ASN A 258 -2.84 1.72 27.61
N ASN A 259 -3.81 2.44 27.08
CA ASN A 259 -4.52 2.03 25.86
C ASN A 259 -3.56 1.89 24.69
N LEU A 260 -2.69 2.89 24.44
CA LEU A 260 -1.68 2.84 23.38
C LEU A 260 -0.73 1.65 23.58
N ARG A 261 -0.24 1.46 24.83
CA ARG A 261 0.61 0.33 25.18
C ARG A 261 -0.07 -1.00 24.89
N THR A 262 -1.30 -1.17 25.34
CA THR A 262 -2.08 -2.41 25.21
C THR A 262 -2.39 -2.70 23.74
N VAL A 263 -2.74 -1.68 22.93
CA VAL A 263 -3.00 -1.83 21.50
C VAL A 263 -1.73 -2.18 20.74
N VAL A 264 -0.58 -1.56 21.06
CA VAL A 264 0.71 -1.94 20.47
C VAL A 264 1.04 -3.40 20.76
N GLU A 265 0.84 -3.84 22.01
CA GLU A 265 1.08 -5.22 22.43
C GLU A 265 0.16 -6.19 21.68
N HIS A 266 -1.14 -5.87 21.58
CA HIS A 266 -2.11 -6.64 20.81
C HIS A 266 -1.71 -6.80 19.34
N ILE A 267 -1.34 -5.70 18.67
CA ILE A 267 -0.90 -5.71 17.26
C ILE A 267 0.32 -6.61 17.10
N ALA A 268 1.32 -6.45 17.98
CA ALA A 268 2.54 -7.24 17.94
C ALA A 268 2.29 -8.74 18.13
N ILE A 269 1.40 -9.11 19.08
CA ILE A 269 1.01 -10.50 19.33
C ILE A 269 0.31 -11.08 18.09
N GLN A 270 -0.69 -10.39 17.52
CA GLN A 270 -1.46 -10.90 16.39
C GLN A 270 -0.59 -11.10 15.15
N ILE A 271 0.29 -10.13 14.85
CA ILE A 271 1.24 -10.23 13.74
C ILE A 271 2.17 -11.43 13.96
N SER A 272 2.85 -11.47 15.10
CA SER A 272 3.85 -12.50 15.38
C SER A 272 3.25 -13.89 15.45
N GLN A 273 2.03 -14.03 16.00
CA GLN A 273 1.31 -15.29 16.01
C GLN A 273 1.07 -15.80 14.59
N LYS A 274 0.58 -14.96 13.67
CA LYS A 274 0.34 -15.37 12.27
C LYS A 274 1.61 -15.73 11.53
N LEU A 275 2.70 -15.02 11.75
CA LEU A 275 4.02 -15.35 11.19
C LEU A 275 4.53 -16.69 11.72
N ASN A 276 4.44 -16.92 13.03
CA ASN A 276 4.89 -18.15 13.70
C ASN A 276 4.02 -19.37 13.30
N GLU A 277 2.69 -19.24 13.24
CA GLU A 277 1.76 -20.28 12.80
C GLU A 277 2.05 -20.80 11.38
N ASN A 278 2.58 -19.92 10.52
CA ASN A 278 2.98 -20.29 9.15
C ASN A 278 4.47 -20.67 9.05
N ASN A 279 5.18 -20.80 10.17
CA ASN A 279 6.60 -21.18 10.26
C ASN A 279 7.53 -20.28 9.44
N LEU A 280 7.17 -19.01 9.25
CA LEU A 280 7.98 -18.03 8.53
C LEU A 280 9.24 -17.70 9.32
N LYS A 281 10.38 -17.53 8.64
CA LYS A 281 11.69 -17.28 9.26
C LYS A 281 12.14 -15.84 9.16
N SER A 282 11.51 -15.06 8.28
CA SER A 282 11.81 -13.65 8.12
C SER A 282 10.59 -12.87 7.64
N VAL A 283 10.48 -11.62 8.08
CA VAL A 283 9.43 -10.69 7.67
C VAL A 283 10.04 -9.33 7.29
N PHE A 284 9.72 -8.87 6.09
CA PHE A 284 10.06 -7.55 5.60
C PHE A 284 8.92 -6.59 5.91
N ILE A 285 9.16 -5.58 6.76
CA ILE A 285 8.10 -4.70 7.26
C ILE A 285 8.15 -3.35 6.55
N THR A 286 6.98 -2.90 6.08
CA THR A 286 6.78 -1.60 5.43
C THR A 286 5.49 -0.93 5.93
N GLY A 287 5.16 0.24 5.36
CA GLY A 287 4.06 1.08 5.80
C GLY A 287 4.45 1.97 6.98
N GLY A 288 3.59 2.93 7.32
CA GLY A 288 3.87 3.92 8.36
C GLY A 288 4.16 3.32 9.74
N GLY A 289 3.58 2.14 10.05
CA GLY A 289 3.85 1.42 11.30
C GLY A 289 5.26 0.83 11.36
N GLY A 290 5.93 0.64 10.22
CA GLY A 290 7.35 0.25 10.18
C GLY A 290 8.29 1.30 10.78
N LYS A 291 7.83 2.56 10.91
CA LYS A 291 8.54 3.67 11.56
C LYS A 291 8.26 3.76 13.07
N ASN A 292 7.34 2.96 13.60
CA ASN A 292 7.06 2.91 15.03
C ASN A 292 8.05 1.94 15.71
N ASN A 293 9.16 2.47 16.17
CA ASN A 293 10.26 1.66 16.74
C ASN A 293 9.79 0.76 17.88
N PHE A 294 8.87 1.25 18.72
CA PHE A 294 8.36 0.47 19.84
C PHE A 294 7.50 -0.70 19.37
N LEU A 295 6.62 -0.50 18.38
CA LEU A 295 5.85 -1.59 17.79
C LEU A 295 6.76 -2.65 17.16
N ILE A 296 7.79 -2.21 16.43
CA ILE A 296 8.78 -3.13 15.82
C ILE A 296 9.53 -3.94 16.87
N GLU A 297 9.94 -3.31 17.97
CA GLU A 297 10.55 -4.01 19.12
C GLU A 297 9.61 -5.07 19.69
N ARG A 298 8.32 -4.75 19.85
CA ARG A 298 7.34 -5.73 20.35
C ARG A 298 7.07 -6.87 19.37
N ILE A 299 7.04 -6.61 18.06
CA ILE A 299 6.94 -7.66 17.03
C ILE A 299 8.18 -8.57 17.13
N ALA A 300 9.39 -8.01 17.17
CA ALA A 300 10.62 -8.78 17.26
C ALA A 300 10.72 -9.61 18.56
N HIS A 301 10.07 -9.16 19.65
CA HIS A 301 9.99 -9.90 20.91
C HIS A 301 9.15 -11.19 20.79
N TYR A 302 8.06 -11.18 20.01
CA TYR A 302 7.12 -12.30 19.89
C TYR A 302 7.37 -13.17 18.65
N PHE A 303 8.04 -12.65 17.65
CA PHE A 303 8.31 -13.38 16.41
C PHE A 303 9.56 -14.27 16.56
N ASN A 304 9.43 -15.54 16.15
CA ASN A 304 10.53 -16.52 16.21
C ASN A 304 11.48 -16.47 15.00
N GLY A 305 11.43 -15.37 14.24
CA GLY A 305 12.21 -15.16 13.02
C GLY A 305 12.90 -13.80 13.00
N GLU A 306 13.45 -13.45 11.86
CA GLU A 306 14.15 -12.20 11.61
C GLU A 306 13.17 -11.10 11.15
N VAL A 307 13.25 -9.91 11.77
CA VAL A 307 12.57 -8.70 11.32
C VAL A 307 13.51 -7.90 10.43
N VAL A 308 13.16 -7.77 9.16
CA VAL A 308 13.92 -7.01 8.16
C VAL A 308 13.23 -5.67 7.95
N LEU A 309 13.93 -4.59 8.29
CA LEU A 309 13.45 -3.23 8.06
C LEU A 309 14.26 -2.61 6.92
N PRO A 310 13.60 -2.16 5.86
CA PRO A 310 14.29 -1.40 4.82
C PRO A 310 14.63 0.02 5.29
N GLU A 311 15.44 0.72 4.48
CA GLU A 311 15.68 2.14 4.66
C GLU A 311 14.37 2.93 4.61
N ALA A 312 14.33 4.08 5.30
CA ALA A 312 13.12 4.89 5.42
C ALA A 312 12.52 5.30 4.07
N GLU A 313 13.38 5.63 3.10
CA GLU A 313 12.97 6.00 1.75
C GLU A 313 12.22 4.85 1.04
N LEU A 314 12.68 3.61 1.22
CA LEU A 314 11.99 2.45 0.66
C LEU A 314 10.64 2.20 1.36
N ILE A 315 10.54 2.45 2.66
CA ILE A 315 9.27 2.38 3.38
C ILE A 315 8.26 3.37 2.80
N ASP A 316 8.69 4.61 2.54
CA ASP A 316 7.81 5.69 2.09
C ASP A 316 7.36 5.50 0.65
N PHE A 317 8.26 5.08 -0.23
CA PHE A 317 7.99 5.02 -1.68
C PHE A 317 7.76 3.61 -2.21
N LYS A 318 7.65 2.59 -1.35
CA LYS A 318 7.47 1.19 -1.79
C LYS A 318 6.31 1.03 -2.77
N GLU A 319 5.15 1.62 -2.50
CA GLU A 319 3.99 1.49 -3.39
C GLU A 319 4.25 2.14 -4.75
N ALA A 320 4.86 3.33 -4.79
CA ALA A 320 5.23 3.96 -6.06
C ALA A 320 6.25 3.12 -6.84
N ILE A 321 7.23 2.51 -6.16
CA ILE A 321 8.19 1.57 -6.76
C ILE A 321 7.46 0.34 -7.32
N VAL A 322 6.53 -0.21 -6.58
CA VAL A 322 5.73 -1.37 -7.04
C VAL A 322 4.90 -1.00 -8.26
N PHE A 323 4.23 0.16 -8.29
CA PHE A 323 3.49 0.59 -9.48
C PHE A 323 4.41 0.85 -10.68
N ALA A 324 5.62 1.42 -10.46
CA ALA A 324 6.64 1.49 -11.50
C ALA A 324 6.97 0.09 -12.06
N TYR A 325 7.13 -0.90 -11.18
CA TYR A 325 7.40 -2.28 -11.57
C TYR A 325 6.23 -2.91 -12.34
N LEU A 326 4.98 -2.70 -11.92
CA LEU A 326 3.80 -3.15 -12.67
C LEU A 326 3.77 -2.56 -14.09
N GLY A 327 4.17 -1.30 -14.25
CA GLY A 327 4.35 -0.65 -15.55
C GLY A 327 5.44 -1.28 -16.38
N ALA A 328 6.60 -1.61 -15.79
CA ALA A 328 7.69 -2.29 -16.45
C ALA A 328 7.27 -3.69 -16.95
N LEU A 329 6.56 -4.46 -16.11
CA LEU A 329 6.01 -5.75 -16.48
C LEU A 329 4.99 -5.65 -17.61
N TYR A 330 4.13 -4.62 -17.58
CA TYR A 330 3.17 -4.37 -18.66
C TYR A 330 3.87 -4.15 -20.01
N ILE A 331 4.91 -3.30 -20.05
CA ILE A 331 5.69 -3.02 -21.28
C ILE A 331 6.32 -4.30 -21.82
N GLU A 332 6.86 -5.14 -20.95
CA GLU A 332 7.47 -6.42 -21.30
C GLU A 332 6.44 -7.55 -21.53
N LYS A 333 5.16 -7.27 -21.43
CA LYS A 333 4.05 -8.23 -21.59
C LYS A 333 4.14 -9.40 -20.61
N ILE A 334 4.63 -9.14 -19.41
CA ILE A 334 4.68 -10.09 -18.29
C ILE A 334 3.44 -9.87 -17.41
N PRO A 335 2.77 -10.92 -16.91
CA PRO A 335 1.66 -10.77 -15.99
C PRO A 335 2.04 -9.95 -14.75
N ASN A 336 1.21 -8.95 -14.43
CA ASN A 336 1.39 -8.02 -13.32
C ASN A 336 0.22 -8.00 -12.32
N ALA A 337 -0.72 -8.93 -12.47
CA ALA A 337 -1.70 -9.29 -11.46
C ALA A 337 -1.73 -10.82 -11.31
N LEU A 338 -1.69 -11.29 -10.06
CA LEU A 338 -1.54 -12.71 -9.73
C LEU A 338 -2.87 -13.31 -9.27
N ALA A 339 -3.36 -14.31 -10.00
CA ALA A 339 -4.60 -15.00 -9.71
C ALA A 339 -4.64 -15.61 -8.31
N SER A 340 -3.50 -16.13 -7.81
CA SER A 340 -3.40 -16.68 -6.46
C SER A 340 -3.62 -15.65 -5.34
N VAL A 341 -3.51 -14.36 -5.67
CA VAL A 341 -3.67 -13.24 -4.73
C VAL A 341 -5.04 -12.60 -4.90
N THR A 342 -5.45 -12.34 -6.14
CA THR A 342 -6.68 -11.59 -6.44
C THR A 342 -7.92 -12.48 -6.57
N GLY A 343 -7.73 -13.78 -6.72
CA GLY A 343 -8.82 -14.73 -6.96
C GLY A 343 -9.30 -14.80 -8.41
N ALA A 344 -8.59 -14.16 -9.36
CA ALA A 344 -8.90 -14.23 -10.78
C ALA A 344 -8.72 -15.66 -11.34
N GLU A 345 -9.31 -15.97 -12.49
CA GLU A 345 -9.18 -17.26 -13.16
C GLU A 345 -7.73 -17.57 -13.60
N LYS A 346 -6.96 -16.52 -13.91
CA LYS A 346 -5.56 -16.62 -14.37
C LYS A 346 -4.79 -15.32 -14.09
N ASN A 347 -3.47 -15.44 -14.09
CA ASN A 347 -2.61 -14.25 -14.06
C ASN A 347 -2.88 -13.36 -15.28
N THR A 348 -2.98 -12.04 -15.07
CA THR A 348 -3.33 -11.09 -16.13
C THR A 348 -2.25 -10.01 -16.31
N ILE A 349 -2.17 -9.48 -17.53
CA ILE A 349 -1.40 -8.28 -17.85
C ILE A 349 -2.39 -7.12 -17.80
N CYS A 350 -2.40 -6.41 -16.67
CA CYS A 350 -3.30 -5.29 -16.41
C CYS A 350 -2.66 -3.97 -16.80
N GLY A 351 -3.43 -3.10 -17.41
CA GLY A 351 -3.00 -1.75 -17.79
C GLY A 351 -3.59 -1.30 -19.12
N ILE A 352 -3.60 0.01 -19.31
CA ILE A 352 -3.93 0.71 -20.56
C ILE A 352 -2.76 1.64 -20.88
N LEU A 353 -2.20 1.54 -22.08
CA LEU A 353 -1.11 2.40 -22.56
C LEU A 353 -1.67 3.64 -23.28
N HIS A 354 -1.31 4.82 -22.81
CA HIS A 354 -1.53 6.11 -23.46
C HIS A 354 -0.18 6.56 -24.04
N ILE A 355 -0.10 6.61 -25.37
CA ILE A 355 1.13 6.97 -26.08
C ILE A 355 1.28 8.50 -26.03
N ALA A 356 2.50 8.96 -25.70
CA ALA A 356 2.86 10.37 -25.89
C ALA A 356 2.86 10.71 -27.38
N GLY A 357 2.34 11.88 -27.73
CA GLY A 357 2.26 12.36 -29.12
C GLY A 357 3.60 12.81 -29.68
#